data_529ff94e11e1cb46b58ebb9fb259adfd
#
_entry.id   529ff94e11e1cb46b58ebb9fb259adfd
#
_cell.length_a   1.000
_cell.length_b   1.000
_cell.length_c   1.000
_cell.angle_alpha   90.00
_cell.angle_beta   90.00
_cell.angle_gamma   90.00
#
_symmetry.space_group_name_H-M   'P 1'
#
loop_
_entity.id
_entity.type
_entity.pdbx_description
1 polymer ?
#
loop_
_entity_poly.entity_id
_entity_poly.type
_entity_poly.pdbx_seq_one_letter_code
_entity_poly.pdbx_strand_id
1 'polypeptide(L)'
;MRLDTKAWLPYTLEWEFEVVGSRYPDGFTIVAAGDFEGRGEWTFEQDGGFVVATYDWRITAEKPLLRTLSFLLKPVFEANHRWAMAQGEESLRLELARRRATSDAARAHVPPPPGPVTYAGAALLAGAAVVGGALAYLMIRARRPRKARSTKYEA
;
A
#
# COMPACT_ATOMS: atom_id res chain seq x y z
N MET A 1 -6.53 8.55 18.17
CA MET A 1 -6.73 9.34 16.92
C MET A 1 -7.41 8.46 15.90
N ARG A 2 -8.47 8.95 15.24
CA ARG A 2 -9.20 8.21 14.20
C ARG A 2 -8.64 8.57 12.82
N LEU A 3 -8.48 7.57 11.95
CA LEU A 3 -7.99 7.70 10.59
C LEU A 3 -8.91 6.96 9.61
N ASP A 4 -9.21 7.63 8.51
CA ASP A 4 -9.85 7.03 7.35
C ASP A 4 -8.79 6.86 6.27
N THR A 5 -8.34 5.63 6.06
CA THR A 5 -7.30 5.34 5.07
C THR A 5 -7.92 4.86 3.78
N LYS A 6 -7.69 5.61 2.72
CA LYS A 6 -8.13 5.29 1.37
C LYS A 6 -6.94 5.27 0.43
N ALA A 7 -6.71 4.11 -0.18
CA ALA A 7 -5.75 3.97 -1.25
C ALA A 7 -6.50 3.86 -2.60
N TRP A 8 -5.92 3.26 -3.62
CA TRP A 8 -6.57 3.14 -4.92
C TRP A 8 -7.63 2.03 -5.00
N LEU A 9 -7.69 1.13 -4.03
CA LEU A 9 -8.77 0.15 -3.94
C LEU A 9 -10.11 0.81 -3.57
N PRO A 10 -11.25 0.29 -4.04
CA PRO A 10 -12.57 0.93 -3.89
C PRO A 10 -13.18 0.72 -2.50
N TYR A 11 -12.38 0.76 -1.45
CA TYR A 11 -12.85 0.72 -0.08
C TYR A 11 -12.06 1.68 0.81
N THR A 12 -12.69 2.13 1.88
CA THR A 12 -12.06 2.92 2.95
C THR A 12 -11.87 2.03 4.16
N LEU A 13 -10.70 2.11 4.79
CA LEU A 13 -10.41 1.45 6.04
C LEU A 13 -10.55 2.48 7.16
N GLU A 14 -11.42 2.20 8.10
CA GLU A 14 -11.66 3.01 9.28
C GLU A 14 -10.95 2.37 10.47
N TRP A 15 -10.01 3.07 11.07
CA TRP A 15 -9.26 2.58 12.20
C TRP A 15 -8.82 3.70 13.11
N GLU A 16 -8.56 3.34 14.35
CA GLU A 16 -8.09 4.26 15.38
C GLU A 16 -6.73 3.82 15.87
N PHE A 17 -5.92 4.77 16.30
CA PHE A 17 -4.68 4.42 16.97
C PHE A 17 -4.45 5.27 18.21
N GLU A 18 -3.74 4.66 19.16
CA GLU A 18 -3.29 5.27 20.40
C GLU A 18 -1.78 5.10 20.54
N VAL A 19 -1.08 6.14 20.97
CA VAL A 19 0.33 6.06 21.34
C VAL A 19 0.41 5.51 22.76
N VAL A 20 0.87 4.27 22.89
CA VAL A 20 0.94 3.55 24.17
C VAL A 20 2.33 3.57 24.80
N GLY A 21 3.34 4.06 24.08
CA GLY A 21 4.71 4.21 24.57
C GLY A 21 5.48 5.23 23.74
N SER A 22 6.29 6.03 24.42
CA SER A 22 7.16 7.03 23.78
C SER A 22 8.56 6.96 24.38
N ARG A 23 9.56 6.86 23.52
CA ARG A 23 11.00 6.91 23.83
C ARG A 23 11.64 8.07 23.07
N TYR A 24 11.17 9.28 23.34
CA TYR A 24 11.67 10.47 22.64
C TYR A 24 13.17 10.68 22.89
N PRO A 25 13.99 10.94 21.85
CA PRO A 25 13.65 11.08 20.43
C PRO A 25 13.67 9.77 19.62
N ASP A 26 13.96 8.61 20.23
CA ASP A 26 14.38 7.37 19.58
C ASP A 26 13.21 6.54 19.01
N GLY A 27 11.98 6.86 19.40
CA GLY A 27 10.83 6.16 18.83
C GLY A 27 9.56 6.24 19.66
N PHE A 28 8.52 5.56 19.18
CA PHE A 28 7.24 5.42 19.86
C PHE A 28 6.51 4.15 19.39
N THR A 29 5.55 3.73 20.20
CA THR A 29 4.70 2.58 19.91
C THR A 29 3.24 3.01 19.81
N ILE A 30 2.54 2.47 18.83
CA ILE A 30 1.10 2.64 18.66
C ILE A 30 0.38 1.31 18.75
N VAL A 31 -0.87 1.35 19.20
CA VAL A 31 -1.83 0.25 19.09
C VAL A 31 -2.95 0.74 18.19
N ALA A 32 -3.35 -0.10 17.25
CA ALA A 32 -4.44 0.15 16.33
C ALA A 32 -5.64 -0.73 16.63
N ALA A 33 -6.84 -0.20 16.43
CA ALA A 33 -8.11 -0.90 16.55
C ALA A 33 -9.07 -0.48 15.43
N GLY A 34 -10.02 -1.34 15.07
CA GLY A 34 -10.97 -1.13 14.00
C GLY A 34 -10.76 -2.10 12.84
N ASP A 35 -10.77 -1.61 11.61
CA ASP A 35 -10.52 -2.45 10.42
C ASP A 35 -9.10 -3.06 10.41
N PHE A 36 -8.17 -2.45 11.15
CA PHE A 36 -6.86 -2.99 11.48
C PHE A 36 -6.74 -3.11 12.99
N GLU A 37 -6.36 -4.29 13.45
CA GLU A 37 -5.98 -4.53 14.84
C GLU A 37 -4.51 -4.92 14.92
N GLY A 38 -3.78 -4.30 15.85
CA GLY A 38 -2.37 -4.63 16.01
C GLY A 38 -1.52 -3.56 16.64
N ARG A 39 -0.21 -3.71 16.45
CA ARG A 39 0.81 -2.88 17.07
C ARG A 39 1.83 -2.43 16.04
N GLY A 40 2.17 -1.15 16.09
CA GLY A 40 3.23 -0.55 15.30
C GLY A 40 4.33 0.02 16.20
N GLU A 41 5.58 -0.21 15.83
CA GLU A 41 6.74 0.35 16.52
C GLU A 41 7.56 1.19 15.55
N TRP A 42 7.77 2.46 15.89
CA TRP A 42 8.66 3.37 15.21
C TRP A 42 9.97 3.47 15.97
N THR A 43 11.07 3.31 15.27
CA THR A 43 12.43 3.54 15.78
C THR A 43 13.13 4.57 14.89
N PHE A 44 13.82 5.52 15.54
CA PHE A 44 14.56 6.57 14.89
C PHE A 44 16.03 6.49 15.29
N GLU A 45 16.91 6.40 14.31
CA GLU A 45 18.35 6.33 14.53
C GLU A 45 19.04 7.45 13.75
N GLN A 46 19.93 8.19 14.41
CA GLN A 46 20.71 9.22 13.77
C GLN A 46 21.88 8.57 13.02
N ASP A 47 21.95 8.85 11.69
CA ASP A 47 23.06 8.43 10.84
C ASP A 47 23.65 9.66 10.15
N GLY A 48 24.71 10.21 10.71
CA GLY A 48 25.33 11.44 10.23
C GLY A 48 24.35 12.60 10.15
N GLY A 49 24.11 13.11 8.93
CA GLY A 49 23.13 14.19 8.67
C GLY A 49 21.69 13.70 8.44
N PHE A 50 21.43 12.39 8.53
CA PHE A 50 20.15 11.76 8.25
C PHE A 50 19.58 11.09 9.50
N VAL A 51 18.27 10.87 9.48
CA VAL A 51 17.59 10.02 10.45
C VAL A 51 17.04 8.81 9.71
N VAL A 52 17.42 7.62 10.15
CA VAL A 52 16.85 6.36 9.68
C VAL A 52 15.60 6.10 10.50
N ALA A 53 14.44 6.05 9.85
CA ALA A 53 13.16 5.72 10.47
C ALA A 53 12.78 4.28 10.09
N THR A 54 12.65 3.42 11.07
CA THR A 54 12.19 2.04 10.90
C THR A 54 10.79 1.90 11.47
N TYR A 55 9.91 1.24 10.72
CA TYR A 55 8.54 0.97 11.14
C TYR A 55 8.24 -0.52 11.10
N ASP A 56 8.12 -1.16 12.25
CA ASP A 56 7.64 -2.55 12.38
C ASP A 56 6.14 -2.52 12.66
N TRP A 57 5.35 -3.03 11.70
CA TRP A 57 3.91 -3.02 11.76
C TRP A 57 3.35 -4.43 11.72
N ARG A 58 2.74 -4.86 12.81
CA ARG A 58 2.13 -6.19 12.97
C ARG A 58 0.64 -6.02 13.15
N ILE A 59 -0.10 -6.31 12.10
CA ILE A 59 -1.56 -6.15 12.09
C ILE A 59 -2.25 -7.43 11.65
N THR A 60 -3.48 -7.59 12.13
CA THR A 60 -4.45 -8.56 11.64
C THR A 60 -5.62 -7.79 11.02
N ALA A 61 -6.07 -8.23 9.86
CA ALA A 61 -7.26 -7.68 9.22
C ALA A 61 -8.45 -8.57 9.58
N GLU A 62 -9.42 -8.00 10.29
CA GLU A 62 -10.56 -8.75 10.82
C GLU A 62 -11.69 -8.98 9.80
N LYS A 63 -11.67 -8.29 8.65
CA LYS A 63 -12.70 -8.48 7.61
C LYS A 63 -12.66 -9.89 7.01
N PRO A 64 -13.71 -10.73 7.16
CA PRO A 64 -13.74 -12.12 6.66
C PRO A 64 -13.45 -12.23 5.17
N LEU A 65 -13.90 -11.26 4.37
CA LEU A 65 -13.67 -11.19 2.94
C LEU A 65 -12.17 -11.08 2.60
N LEU A 66 -11.43 -10.26 3.36
CA LEU A 66 -9.98 -10.09 3.18
C LEU A 66 -9.25 -11.39 3.55
N ARG A 67 -9.71 -12.10 4.59
CA ARG A 67 -9.12 -13.36 5.03
C ARG A 67 -9.32 -14.50 4.02
N THR A 68 -10.50 -14.60 3.41
CA THR A 68 -10.83 -15.69 2.47
C THR A 68 -10.20 -15.47 1.09
N LEU A 69 -10.12 -14.22 0.63
CA LEU A 69 -9.58 -13.86 -0.69
C LEU A 69 -8.10 -13.44 -0.65
N SER A 70 -7.49 -13.40 0.53
CA SER A 70 -6.12 -12.88 0.71
C SER A 70 -5.09 -13.58 -0.17
N PHE A 71 -5.19 -14.90 -0.35
CA PHE A 71 -4.26 -15.65 -1.19
C PHE A 71 -4.29 -15.21 -2.67
N LEU A 72 -5.49 -15.01 -3.22
CA LEU A 72 -5.67 -14.62 -4.63
C LEU A 72 -5.36 -13.14 -4.84
N LEU A 73 -5.71 -12.30 -3.86
CA LEU A 73 -5.58 -10.85 -3.93
C LEU A 73 -4.27 -10.32 -3.31
N LYS A 74 -3.42 -11.19 -2.75
CA LYS A 74 -2.14 -10.81 -2.16
C LYS A 74 -1.31 -9.86 -3.04
N PRO A 75 -1.04 -10.14 -4.33
CA PRO A 75 -0.24 -9.24 -5.16
C PRO A 75 -0.90 -7.86 -5.35
N VAL A 76 -2.24 -7.82 -5.36
CA VAL A 76 -3.00 -6.56 -5.47
C VAL A 76 -2.86 -5.75 -4.19
N PHE A 77 -2.99 -6.40 -3.02
CA PHE A 77 -2.80 -5.74 -1.73
C PHE A 77 -1.37 -5.25 -1.53
N GLU A 78 -0.38 -6.04 -1.92
CA GLU A 78 1.03 -5.64 -1.87
C GLU A 78 1.32 -4.43 -2.76
N ALA A 79 0.76 -4.39 -3.98
CA ALA A 79 0.91 -3.25 -4.88
C ALA A 79 0.24 -1.99 -4.31
N ASN A 80 -0.97 -2.13 -3.75
CA ASN A 80 -1.70 -1.06 -3.09
C ASN A 80 -0.94 -0.52 -1.87
N HIS A 81 -0.38 -1.42 -1.07
CA HIS A 81 0.44 -1.04 0.11
C HIS A 81 1.70 -0.28 -0.30
N ARG A 82 2.48 -0.81 -1.27
CA ARG A 82 3.69 -0.12 -1.78
C ARG A 82 3.36 1.27 -2.31
N TRP A 83 2.25 1.40 -3.04
CA TRP A 83 1.81 2.69 -3.53
C TRP A 83 1.48 3.64 -2.37
N ALA A 84 0.71 3.20 -1.38
CA ALA A 84 0.34 4.02 -0.22
C ALA A 84 1.57 4.46 0.59
N MET A 85 2.55 3.56 0.79
CA MET A 85 3.80 3.88 1.48
C MET A 85 4.63 4.91 0.71
N ALA A 86 4.72 4.80 -0.62
CA ALA A 86 5.42 5.79 -1.45
C ALA A 86 4.76 7.19 -1.37
N GLN A 87 3.43 7.27 -1.34
CA GLN A 87 2.70 8.53 -1.14
C GLN A 87 2.95 9.12 0.25
N GLY A 88 2.99 8.26 1.27
CA GLY A 88 3.29 8.66 2.66
C GLY A 88 4.71 9.19 2.81
N GLU A 89 5.69 8.53 2.22
CA GLU A 89 7.09 8.96 2.20
C GLU A 89 7.26 10.33 1.52
N GLU A 90 6.66 10.51 0.35
CA GLU A 90 6.72 11.80 -0.37
C GLU A 90 6.04 12.91 0.44
N SER A 91 4.88 12.64 1.05
CA SER A 91 4.19 13.58 1.93
C SER A 91 5.05 14.00 3.12
N LEU A 92 5.74 13.04 3.75
CA LEU A 92 6.65 13.30 4.88
C LEU A 92 7.84 14.17 4.42
N ARG A 93 8.44 13.85 3.28
CA ARG A 93 9.56 14.60 2.72
C ARG A 93 9.20 16.05 2.43
N LEU A 94 8.04 16.27 1.83
CA LEU A 94 7.53 17.62 1.54
C LEU A 94 7.23 18.40 2.84
N GLU A 95 6.64 17.75 3.84
CA GLU A 95 6.38 18.38 5.14
C GLU A 95 7.68 18.74 5.87
N LEU A 96 8.68 17.88 5.86
CA LEU A 96 10.00 18.18 6.42
C LEU A 96 10.66 19.35 5.70
N ALA A 97 10.58 19.41 4.36
CA ALA A 97 11.08 20.54 3.59
C ALA A 97 10.36 21.85 3.97
N ARG A 98 9.03 21.81 4.16
CA ARG A 98 8.23 22.96 4.57
C ARG A 98 8.58 23.43 5.98
N ARG A 99 8.80 22.50 6.92
CA ARG A 99 9.21 22.84 8.30
C ARG A 99 10.64 23.39 8.38
N ARG A 100 11.54 22.95 7.52
CA ARG A 100 12.93 23.42 7.46
C ARG A 100 13.10 24.71 6.69
N ALA A 101 12.09 25.17 5.97
CA ALA A 101 12.14 26.44 5.21
C ALA A 101 12.33 27.63 6.16
N THR A 102 13.35 28.42 5.89
CA THR A 102 13.78 29.56 6.72
C THR A 102 13.01 30.86 6.44
N SER A 103 12.21 30.89 5.36
CA SER A 103 11.37 32.03 4.99
C SER A 103 10.01 31.59 4.47
N ASP A 104 9.02 32.48 4.53
CA ASP A 104 7.68 32.21 3.99
C ASP A 104 7.71 32.01 2.47
N ALA A 105 8.58 32.74 1.76
CA ALA A 105 8.79 32.56 0.33
C ALA A 105 9.32 31.15 0.02
N ALA A 106 10.33 30.65 0.76
CA ALA A 106 10.85 29.29 0.61
C ALA A 106 9.78 28.24 0.95
N ARG A 107 8.98 28.48 1.99
CA ARG A 107 7.87 27.59 2.38
C ARG A 107 6.79 27.49 1.32
N ALA A 108 6.46 28.62 0.67
CA ALA A 108 5.47 28.67 -0.40
C ALA A 108 5.92 27.93 -1.68
N HIS A 109 7.23 27.77 -1.90
CA HIS A 109 7.77 26.99 -3.02
C HIS A 109 7.73 25.47 -2.82
N VAL A 110 7.49 24.97 -1.60
CA VAL A 110 7.35 23.52 -1.37
C VAL A 110 6.01 23.06 -1.93
N PRO A 111 6.00 22.09 -2.86
CA PRO A 111 4.77 21.57 -3.46
C PRO A 111 3.79 21.05 -2.40
N PRO A 112 2.49 21.07 -2.67
CA PRO A 112 1.51 20.42 -1.79
C PRO A 112 1.75 18.90 -1.74
N PRO A 113 1.31 18.23 -0.66
CA PRO A 113 1.40 16.77 -0.59
C PRO A 113 0.56 16.13 -1.70
N PRO A 114 0.90 14.88 -2.10
CA PRO A 114 0.11 14.15 -3.09
C PRO A 114 -1.36 14.10 -2.70
N GLY A 115 -2.23 14.42 -3.64
CA GLY A 115 -3.67 14.43 -3.42
C GLY A 115 -4.27 13.01 -3.32
N PRO A 116 -5.52 12.88 -2.86
CA PRO A 116 -6.22 11.61 -2.83
C PRO A 116 -6.41 11.06 -4.26
N VAL A 117 -6.37 9.72 -4.39
CA VAL A 117 -6.66 9.07 -5.67
C VAL A 117 -8.10 9.35 -6.07
N THR A 118 -8.28 9.88 -7.28
CA THR A 118 -9.61 10.01 -7.88
C THR A 118 -10.06 8.66 -8.45
N TYR A 119 -11.35 8.33 -8.34
CA TYR A 119 -11.90 7.08 -8.87
C TYR A 119 -11.64 6.87 -10.38
N ALA A 120 -11.50 7.95 -11.15
CA ALA A 120 -11.13 7.87 -12.56
C ALA A 120 -9.74 7.23 -12.76
N GLY A 121 -8.74 7.58 -11.94
CA GLY A 121 -7.41 6.96 -11.97
C GLY A 121 -7.43 5.50 -11.51
N ALA A 122 -8.20 5.19 -10.46
CA ALA A 122 -8.35 3.82 -9.95
C ALA A 122 -9.05 2.90 -10.96
N ALA A 123 -10.07 3.39 -11.67
CA ALA A 123 -10.78 2.65 -12.71
C ALA A 123 -9.87 2.34 -13.91
N LEU A 124 -9.02 3.27 -14.34
CA LEU A 124 -8.04 3.06 -15.40
C LEU A 124 -7.00 1.99 -15.03
N LEU A 125 -6.49 2.02 -13.80
CA LEU A 125 -5.53 1.03 -13.30
C LEU A 125 -6.16 -0.36 -13.16
N ALA A 126 -7.39 -0.45 -12.66
CA ALA A 126 -8.12 -1.69 -12.56
C ALA A 126 -8.46 -2.26 -13.95
N GLY A 127 -8.88 -1.41 -14.89
CA GLY A 127 -9.13 -1.78 -16.28
C GLY A 127 -7.88 -2.33 -16.98
N ALA A 128 -6.73 -1.67 -16.81
CA ALA A 128 -5.45 -2.13 -17.36
C ALA A 128 -5.01 -3.48 -16.78
N ALA A 129 -5.22 -3.71 -15.47
CA ALA A 129 -4.90 -4.98 -14.84
C ALA A 129 -5.79 -6.13 -15.33
N VAL A 130 -7.09 -5.90 -15.54
CA VAL A 130 -8.03 -6.88 -16.08
C VAL A 130 -7.70 -7.22 -17.52
N VAL A 131 -7.43 -6.22 -18.36
CA VAL A 131 -7.06 -6.42 -19.78
C VAL A 131 -5.72 -7.15 -19.88
N GLY A 132 -4.70 -6.74 -19.09
CA GLY A 132 -3.41 -7.41 -19.05
C GLY A 132 -3.50 -8.86 -18.60
N GLY A 133 -4.30 -9.16 -17.56
CA GLY A 133 -4.57 -10.50 -17.07
C GLY A 133 -5.29 -11.38 -18.10
N ALA A 134 -6.30 -10.84 -18.80
CA ALA A 134 -7.02 -11.54 -19.86
C ALA A 134 -6.11 -11.86 -21.04
N LEU A 135 -5.26 -10.92 -21.48
CA LEU A 135 -4.29 -11.14 -22.56
C LEU A 135 -3.26 -12.21 -22.18
N ALA A 136 -2.72 -12.16 -20.95
CA ALA A 136 -1.79 -13.16 -20.45
C ALA A 136 -2.45 -14.55 -20.42
N TYR A 137 -3.68 -14.65 -19.92
CA TYR A 137 -4.44 -15.90 -19.92
C TYR A 137 -4.67 -16.46 -21.34
N LEU A 138 -5.05 -15.62 -22.29
CA LEU A 138 -5.24 -16.02 -23.69
C LEU A 138 -3.93 -16.50 -24.33
N MET A 139 -2.80 -15.84 -24.06
CA MET A 139 -1.49 -16.27 -24.55
C MET A 139 -1.06 -17.62 -23.97
N ILE A 140 -1.27 -17.85 -22.67
CA ILE A 140 -0.97 -19.13 -22.01
C ILE A 140 -1.86 -20.24 -22.58
N ARG A 141 -3.14 -19.96 -22.81
CA ARG A 141 -4.08 -20.91 -23.39
C ARG A 141 -3.74 -21.27 -24.85
N ALA A 142 -3.30 -20.30 -25.65
CA ALA A 142 -2.88 -20.50 -27.03
C ALA A 142 -1.59 -21.35 -27.16
N ARG A 143 -0.72 -21.31 -26.14
CA ARG A 143 0.53 -22.09 -26.09
C ARG A 143 0.36 -23.54 -25.61
N ARG A 144 -0.83 -23.93 -25.13
CA ARG A 144 -1.08 -25.33 -24.74
C ARG A 144 -1.10 -26.21 -26.00
N PRO A 145 -0.20 -27.20 -26.14
CA PRO A 145 -0.20 -28.08 -27.32
C PRO A 145 -1.52 -28.84 -27.36
N ARG A 146 -2.18 -28.81 -28.53
CA ARG A 146 -3.35 -29.65 -28.78
C ARG A 146 -2.88 -31.10 -28.62
N LYS A 147 -3.39 -31.84 -27.62
CA LYS A 147 -3.19 -33.29 -27.55
C LYS A 147 -3.67 -33.91 -28.84
N ALA A 148 -2.76 -34.51 -29.62
CA ALA A 148 -3.09 -35.25 -30.82
C ALA A 148 -4.06 -36.37 -30.43
N ARG A 149 -5.20 -36.42 -31.12
CA ARG A 149 -6.20 -37.49 -30.99
C ARG A 149 -5.63 -38.70 -31.70
N SER A 150 -5.09 -39.68 -30.94
CA SER A 150 -4.67 -40.95 -31.46
C SER A 150 -5.93 -41.74 -31.78
N THR A 151 -6.22 -41.95 -33.04
CA THR A 151 -7.20 -42.93 -33.56
C THR A 151 -6.48 -44.27 -33.69
N LYS A 152 -6.79 -45.21 -32.79
CA LYS A 152 -6.40 -46.61 -33.00
C LYS A 152 -7.36 -47.25 -34.02
N TYR A 153 -6.82 -47.74 -35.13
CA TYR A 153 -7.50 -48.68 -35.99
C TYR A 153 -7.09 -50.08 -35.56
N GLU A 154 -8.07 -50.89 -35.16
CA GLU A 154 -7.90 -52.35 -35.05
C GLU A 154 -8.02 -52.94 -36.45
N ALA A 155 -7.09 -53.86 -36.76
CA ALA A 155 -7.11 -54.70 -37.95
C ALA A 155 -7.88 -55.99 -37.67
#